data_d08ec76b9e7bc6324d162757d85c5c75
#
_entry.id   d08ec76b9e7bc6324d162757d85c5c75
#
_cell.length_a   1.000
_cell.length_b   1.000
_cell.length_c   1.000
_cell.angle_alpha   90.00
_cell.angle_beta   90.00
_cell.angle_gamma   90.00
#
_symmetry.space_group_name_H-M   'P 1'
#
loop_
_entity.id
_entity.type
_entity.pdbx_description
1 polymer ?
#
loop_
_entity_poly.entity_id
_entity_poly.type
_entity_poly.pdbx_seq_one_letter_code
_entity_poly.pdbx_strand_id
1 'polypeptide(L)'
;MNFFRLIFVYAVLVFNMSSSHAELNIEVIGGAESAIPVAVVPFATQSASVDIRGIVNADLARSGYFTMMSDSSMPSRPSTTAEVDFKTWQGLGQNYMVIGRVIDNGGQYNVEFQLFDAFKGEQMLGYQMTSSAADMRKTAHIISDMIFEKLTGKKGVFAGRIAYITSSKQGPRSWSYQLQVADTDGMTPQTIATSSEPIMSPAWSPNGKQIAYVSFEHRAAAIYVQTLATGARSRVAEFKGINGAPAWSPDSTRLALTLSKDGSPDIYVLNLATRALTRITNSSAIDTEPTWSPDGNNIVFTSGRGGKPQLYMVSSQGGNEQRLTFTGDYNARAAFSPDGKYLAMVHGNGNNYRIGVMDMASRAINVLTSGPTDESPNFAPNGTMVLYASRQGGKGFLSAVSIDGKMQQKLVFNSGEVREPAWSPMP
;
A
#
# COMPACT_ATOMS: atom_id res chain seq x y z
N MET A 1 -58.62 17.14 -49.18
CA MET A 1 -57.49 18.10 -49.42
C MET A 1 -57.16 18.77 -48.09
N ASN A 2 -56.32 18.14 -47.25
CA ASN A 2 -55.70 18.77 -46.09
C ASN A 2 -54.49 17.93 -45.70
N PHE A 3 -53.32 18.52 -45.90
CA PHE A 3 -52.01 17.99 -45.56
C PHE A 3 -51.78 18.15 -44.06
N PHE A 4 -51.59 17.03 -43.32
CA PHE A 4 -51.03 17.06 -41.98
C PHE A 4 -49.52 16.86 -42.04
N ARG A 5 -48.75 17.90 -41.68
CA ARG A 5 -47.32 17.81 -41.43
C ARG A 5 -47.05 17.27 -40.03
N LEU A 6 -46.47 16.09 -39.98
CA LEU A 6 -45.92 15.51 -38.73
C LEU A 6 -44.52 16.12 -38.48
N ILE A 7 -44.39 16.88 -37.39
CA ILE A 7 -43.10 17.34 -36.90
C ILE A 7 -42.59 16.29 -35.90
N PHE A 8 -41.51 15.59 -36.26
CA PHE A 8 -40.76 14.75 -35.34
C PHE A 8 -39.81 15.63 -34.52
N VAL A 9 -40.09 15.75 -33.23
CA VAL A 9 -39.14 16.35 -32.24
C VAL A 9 -38.24 15.22 -31.72
N TYR A 10 -36.96 15.25 -32.12
CA TYR A 10 -35.92 14.41 -31.51
C TYR A 10 -35.52 15.03 -30.17
N ALA A 11 -35.95 14.44 -29.07
CA ALA A 11 -35.43 14.74 -27.75
C ALA A 11 -34.09 13.99 -27.56
N VAL A 12 -32.99 14.73 -27.65
CA VAL A 12 -31.66 14.21 -27.28
C VAL A 12 -31.56 14.16 -25.76
N LEU A 13 -31.73 12.97 -25.19
CA LEU A 13 -31.42 12.71 -23.79
C LEU A 13 -29.89 12.69 -23.61
N VAL A 14 -29.33 13.78 -23.14
CA VAL A 14 -27.96 13.84 -22.67
C VAL A 14 -27.90 13.11 -21.33
N PHE A 15 -27.44 11.86 -21.34
CA PHE A 15 -27.08 11.12 -20.12
C PHE A 15 -25.81 11.77 -19.56
N ASN A 16 -25.97 12.62 -18.54
CA ASN A 16 -24.84 13.00 -17.68
C ASN A 16 -24.43 11.76 -16.91
N MET A 17 -23.40 11.06 -17.36
CA MET A 17 -22.68 10.10 -16.55
C MET A 17 -21.94 10.87 -15.46
N SER A 18 -22.57 11.04 -14.31
CA SER A 18 -21.89 11.45 -13.09
C SER A 18 -20.88 10.35 -12.76
N SER A 19 -19.60 10.63 -12.96
CA SER A 19 -18.53 9.82 -12.45
C SER A 19 -18.65 9.82 -10.94
N SER A 20 -19.22 8.76 -10.37
CA SER A 20 -19.18 8.52 -8.93
C SER A 20 -17.72 8.30 -8.57
N HIS A 21 -17.04 9.33 -8.11
CA HIS A 21 -15.77 9.20 -7.43
C HIS A 21 -16.06 8.45 -6.14
N ALA A 22 -15.52 7.27 -6.00
CA ALA A 22 -15.56 6.53 -4.76
C ALA A 22 -14.79 7.34 -3.71
N GLU A 23 -15.51 7.97 -2.79
CA GLU A 23 -14.94 8.68 -1.66
C GLU A 23 -14.36 7.62 -0.72
N LEU A 24 -13.04 7.57 -0.61
CA LEU A 24 -12.34 6.73 0.34
C LEU A 24 -12.36 7.44 1.70
N ASN A 25 -12.83 6.75 2.72
CA ASN A 25 -12.82 7.26 4.08
C ASN A 25 -11.71 6.56 4.87
N ILE A 26 -10.73 7.32 5.35
CA ILE A 26 -9.66 6.80 6.22
C ILE A 26 -10.01 7.14 7.67
N GLU A 27 -10.22 6.11 8.47
CA GLU A 27 -10.42 6.22 9.91
C GLU A 27 -9.10 5.93 10.61
N VAL A 28 -8.63 6.84 11.46
CA VAL A 28 -7.40 6.69 12.26
C VAL A 28 -7.79 6.42 13.71
N ILE A 29 -7.29 5.32 14.27
CA ILE A 29 -7.55 4.91 15.66
C ILE A 29 -6.20 4.89 16.39
N GLY A 30 -6.12 5.64 17.51
CA GLY A 30 -4.88 5.79 18.28
C GLY A 30 -3.96 6.87 17.72
N GLY A 31 -2.76 6.98 18.27
CA GLY A 31 -1.73 7.95 17.88
C GLY A 31 -0.59 7.94 18.90
N ALA A 32 0.47 8.72 18.64
CA ALA A 32 1.55 8.89 19.59
C ALA A 32 1.05 9.59 20.87
N GLU A 33 1.50 9.15 22.04
CA GLU A 33 1.15 9.75 23.33
C GLU A 33 1.55 11.26 23.40
N SER A 34 2.46 11.69 22.53
CA SER A 34 2.90 13.09 22.34
C SER A 34 2.92 13.43 20.84
N ALA A 35 1.73 13.53 20.24
CA ALA A 35 1.64 13.95 18.84
C ALA A 35 2.13 15.41 18.69
N ILE A 36 2.92 15.67 17.66
CA ILE A 36 3.54 16.96 17.37
C ILE A 36 2.49 17.92 16.78
N PRO A 37 2.21 19.08 17.42
CA PRO A 37 1.29 20.07 16.86
C PRO A 37 1.84 20.72 15.59
N VAL A 38 1.10 20.65 14.49
CA VAL A 38 1.47 21.22 13.18
C VAL A 38 0.27 21.96 12.58
N ALA A 39 0.51 23.19 12.12
CA ALA A 39 -0.44 23.93 11.31
C ALA A 39 -0.02 23.87 9.83
N VAL A 40 -0.88 23.30 8.97
CA VAL A 40 -0.72 23.38 7.51
C VAL A 40 -1.67 24.43 6.99
N VAL A 41 -1.13 25.61 6.67
CA VAL A 41 -1.91 26.75 6.19
C VAL A 41 -2.41 26.49 4.76
N PRO A 42 -3.65 26.91 4.40
CA PRO A 42 -4.10 26.82 3.02
C PRO A 42 -3.11 27.49 2.06
N PHE A 43 -2.69 26.77 1.02
CA PHE A 43 -1.75 27.29 0.04
C PHE A 43 -2.43 28.37 -0.80
N ALA A 44 -1.77 29.52 -0.94
CA ALA A 44 -2.28 30.56 -1.84
C ALA A 44 -2.28 30.05 -3.28
N THR A 45 -3.41 30.15 -3.97
CA THR A 45 -3.56 29.68 -5.35
C THR A 45 -4.46 30.60 -6.16
N GLN A 46 -4.16 30.74 -7.45
CA GLN A 46 -5.00 31.48 -8.39
C GLN A 46 -5.96 30.57 -9.16
N SER A 47 -5.67 29.25 -9.31
CA SER A 47 -6.49 28.33 -10.13
C SER A 47 -6.21 26.85 -9.96
N ALA A 48 -5.65 26.39 -8.83
CA ALA A 48 -5.33 24.97 -8.68
C ALA A 48 -6.59 24.12 -8.48
N SER A 49 -6.71 23.04 -9.26
CA SER A 49 -7.80 22.06 -9.17
C SER A 49 -7.61 21.05 -8.03
N VAL A 50 -6.43 21.01 -7.40
CA VAL A 50 -6.08 20.05 -6.34
C VAL A 50 -5.76 20.81 -5.06
N ASP A 51 -6.41 20.43 -3.97
CA ASP A 51 -6.15 20.97 -2.63
C ASP A 51 -4.88 20.30 -2.04
N ILE A 52 -3.71 20.89 -2.33
CA ILE A 52 -2.42 20.43 -1.78
C ILE A 52 -2.43 20.41 -0.26
N ARG A 53 -2.96 21.48 0.36
CA ARG A 53 -3.04 21.59 1.82
C ARG A 53 -3.88 20.48 2.42
N GLY A 54 -5.04 20.18 1.84
CA GLY A 54 -5.91 19.10 2.31
C GLY A 54 -5.22 17.75 2.28
N ILE A 55 -4.48 17.45 1.21
CA ILE A 55 -3.72 16.20 1.08
C ILE A 55 -2.59 16.14 2.11
N VAL A 56 -1.77 17.19 2.22
CA VAL A 56 -0.65 17.24 3.20
C VAL A 56 -1.17 17.10 4.63
N ASN A 57 -2.26 17.80 4.96
CA ASN A 57 -2.89 17.71 6.27
C ASN A 57 -3.41 16.29 6.56
N ALA A 58 -4.06 15.65 5.59
CA ALA A 58 -4.57 14.29 5.74
C ALA A 58 -3.42 13.26 5.89
N ASP A 59 -2.36 13.39 5.09
CA ASP A 59 -1.18 12.53 5.17
C ASP A 59 -0.51 12.60 6.55
N LEU A 60 -0.22 13.80 7.02
CA LEU A 60 0.41 14.00 8.32
C LEU A 60 -0.49 13.51 9.46
N ALA A 61 -1.80 13.81 9.43
CA ALA A 61 -2.75 13.34 10.41
C ALA A 61 -2.81 11.81 10.46
N ARG A 62 -2.93 11.15 9.30
CA ARG A 62 -3.01 9.68 9.24
C ARG A 62 -1.73 8.98 9.66
N SER A 63 -0.58 9.66 9.67
CA SER A 63 0.66 9.10 10.18
C SER A 63 0.62 8.80 11.69
N GLY A 64 -0.26 9.47 12.43
CA GLY A 64 -0.37 9.38 13.89
C GLY A 64 0.74 10.09 14.67
N TYR A 65 1.70 10.71 13.99
CA TYR A 65 2.79 11.46 14.60
C TYR A 65 2.42 12.92 14.90
N PHE A 66 1.35 13.44 14.27
CA PHE A 66 1.02 14.86 14.30
C PHE A 66 -0.41 15.12 14.73
N THR A 67 -0.60 16.22 15.45
CA THR A 67 -1.91 16.81 15.70
C THR A 67 -2.08 18.02 14.81
N MET A 68 -3.09 18.00 13.97
CA MET A 68 -3.32 19.02 12.95
C MET A 68 -4.22 20.14 13.46
N MET A 69 -3.83 21.40 13.21
CA MET A 69 -4.67 22.55 13.50
C MET A 69 -5.87 22.64 12.55
N SER A 70 -7.07 22.89 13.09
CA SER A 70 -8.26 23.08 12.26
C SER A 70 -8.23 24.43 11.54
N ASP A 71 -8.88 24.53 10.36
CA ASP A 71 -8.97 25.76 9.56
C ASP A 71 -9.63 26.93 10.33
N SER A 72 -10.64 26.61 11.12
CA SER A 72 -11.39 27.60 11.90
C SER A 72 -10.57 28.17 13.06
N SER A 73 -9.49 27.51 13.46
CA SER A 73 -8.61 27.94 14.56
C SER A 73 -7.40 28.74 14.05
N MET A 74 -7.21 28.84 12.74
CA MET A 74 -6.07 29.58 12.15
C MET A 74 -6.28 31.09 12.24
N PRO A 75 -5.32 31.83 12.83
CA PRO A 75 -5.46 33.30 13.03
C PRO A 75 -5.27 34.09 11.71
N SER A 76 -4.51 33.52 10.79
CA SER A 76 -4.18 34.14 9.49
C SER A 76 -3.85 33.05 8.47
N ARG A 77 -3.70 33.44 7.20
CA ARG A 77 -3.35 32.54 6.10
C ARG A 77 -2.13 33.06 5.33
N PRO A 78 -0.95 33.12 5.97
CA PRO A 78 0.27 33.61 5.32
C PRO A 78 0.68 32.67 4.19
N SER A 79 1.17 33.23 3.11
CA SER A 79 1.72 32.52 1.95
C SER A 79 3.22 32.79 1.73
N THR A 80 3.73 33.81 2.41
CA THR A 80 5.14 34.20 2.40
C THR A 80 5.64 34.36 3.84
N THR A 81 6.96 34.25 4.05
CA THR A 81 7.60 34.43 5.37
C THR A 81 7.30 35.81 5.98
N ALA A 82 7.23 36.85 5.14
CA ALA A 82 6.99 38.22 5.62
C ALA A 82 5.59 38.42 6.23
N GLU A 83 4.63 37.57 5.90
CA GLU A 83 3.25 37.62 6.39
C GLU A 83 3.06 36.86 7.70
N VAL A 84 4.10 36.12 8.19
CA VAL A 84 4.00 35.27 9.36
C VAL A 84 4.23 36.05 10.64
N ASP A 85 3.23 36.13 11.50
CA ASP A 85 3.39 36.58 12.89
C ASP A 85 3.63 35.37 13.81
N PHE A 86 4.90 34.99 13.97
CA PHE A 86 5.29 33.83 14.78
C PHE A 86 4.79 33.91 16.24
N LYS A 87 4.68 35.10 16.83
CA LYS A 87 4.21 35.26 18.22
C LYS A 87 2.75 34.78 18.36
N THR A 88 1.91 35.10 17.40
CA THR A 88 0.52 34.65 17.38
C THR A 88 0.42 33.13 17.29
N TRP A 89 1.22 32.49 16.39
CA TRP A 89 1.23 31.04 16.22
C TRP A 89 1.78 30.29 17.45
N GLN A 90 2.82 30.81 18.09
CA GLN A 90 3.33 30.31 19.36
C GLN A 90 2.26 30.32 20.45
N GLY A 91 1.50 31.42 20.56
CA GLY A 91 0.42 31.57 21.54
C GLY A 91 -0.70 30.53 21.37
N LEU A 92 -0.84 29.94 20.17
CA LEU A 92 -1.81 28.87 19.88
C LEU A 92 -1.24 27.46 20.08
N GLY A 93 -0.01 27.33 20.59
CA GLY A 93 0.60 26.05 20.91
C GLY A 93 1.04 25.24 19.68
N GLN A 94 1.24 25.88 18.53
CA GLN A 94 1.75 25.21 17.34
C GLN A 94 3.27 25.15 17.37
N ASN A 95 3.82 23.92 17.28
CA ASN A 95 5.28 23.74 17.25
C ASN A 95 5.83 24.03 15.85
N TYR A 96 5.09 23.63 14.83
CA TYR A 96 5.54 23.79 13.44
C TYR A 96 4.41 24.35 12.57
N MET A 97 4.82 25.04 11.52
CA MET A 97 3.89 25.64 10.56
C MET A 97 4.39 25.42 9.13
N VAL A 98 3.47 25.03 8.26
CA VAL A 98 3.68 24.90 6.81
C VAL A 98 2.88 25.97 6.10
N ILE A 99 3.56 26.77 5.26
CA ILE A 99 2.94 27.72 4.36
C ILE A 99 3.31 27.37 2.92
N GLY A 100 2.54 27.83 1.95
CA GLY A 100 2.87 27.60 0.55
C GLY A 100 2.00 28.36 -0.42
N ARG A 101 2.36 28.26 -1.68
CA ARG A 101 1.61 28.82 -2.81
C ARG A 101 1.73 27.94 -4.05
N VAL A 102 0.72 28.03 -4.92
CA VAL A 102 0.68 27.38 -6.22
C VAL A 102 0.53 28.44 -7.29
N ILE A 103 1.49 28.50 -8.20
CA ILE A 103 1.55 29.45 -9.30
C ILE A 103 1.30 28.68 -10.60
N ASP A 104 0.25 29.06 -11.32
CA ASP A 104 -0.05 28.50 -12.64
C ASP A 104 0.77 29.21 -13.72
N ASN A 105 1.54 28.43 -14.48
CA ASN A 105 2.38 28.88 -15.58
C ASN A 105 1.88 28.29 -16.92
N GLY A 106 0.57 28.39 -17.18
CA GLY A 106 0.00 27.92 -18.45
C GLY A 106 -0.11 26.40 -18.57
N GLY A 107 -0.55 25.73 -17.51
CA GLY A 107 -0.75 24.28 -17.45
C GLY A 107 0.39 23.53 -16.78
N GLN A 108 1.48 24.18 -16.42
CA GLN A 108 2.45 23.75 -15.45
C GLN A 108 2.33 24.57 -14.17
N TYR A 109 2.45 23.92 -13.03
CA TYR A 109 2.30 24.55 -11.73
C TYR A 109 3.63 24.56 -11.00
N ASN A 110 4.01 25.74 -10.48
CA ASN A 110 5.08 25.84 -9.50
C ASN A 110 4.47 25.80 -8.11
N VAL A 111 4.80 24.73 -7.36
CA VAL A 111 4.37 24.53 -5.98
C VAL A 111 5.53 24.91 -5.08
N GLU A 112 5.35 25.94 -4.28
CA GLU A 112 6.31 26.39 -3.28
C GLU A 112 5.78 26.07 -1.89
N PHE A 113 6.62 25.55 -1.01
CA PHE A 113 6.27 25.38 0.40
C PHE A 113 7.47 25.68 1.31
N GLN A 114 7.15 26.09 2.51
CA GLN A 114 8.12 26.35 3.58
C GLN A 114 7.61 25.72 4.88
N LEU A 115 8.50 25.09 5.63
CA LEU A 115 8.25 24.56 6.98
C LEU A 115 9.04 25.41 7.98
N PHE A 116 8.38 25.89 9.01
CA PHE A 116 8.98 26.68 10.09
C PHE A 116 8.87 25.97 11.44
N ASP A 117 9.92 26.14 12.25
CA ASP A 117 9.82 26.02 13.70
C ASP A 117 9.15 27.30 14.21
N ALA A 118 7.90 27.19 14.67
CA ALA A 118 7.11 28.35 15.08
C ALA A 118 7.67 29.01 16.36
N PHE A 119 8.33 28.24 17.23
CA PHE A 119 8.93 28.78 18.47
C PHE A 119 10.19 29.58 18.22
N LYS A 120 11.03 29.11 17.29
CA LYS A 120 12.27 29.79 16.95
C LYS A 120 12.07 30.88 15.89
N GLY A 121 10.99 30.81 15.13
CA GLY A 121 10.78 31.64 13.95
C GLY A 121 11.73 31.30 12.79
N GLU A 122 12.29 30.10 12.79
CA GLU A 122 13.31 29.66 11.83
C GLU A 122 12.70 28.76 10.74
N GLN A 123 13.12 29.01 9.49
CA GLN A 123 12.76 28.13 8.38
C GLN A 123 13.59 26.85 8.43
N MET A 124 12.90 25.70 8.47
CA MET A 124 13.49 24.36 8.50
C MET A 124 13.62 23.74 7.12
N LEU A 125 12.63 23.98 6.25
CA LEU A 125 12.59 23.55 4.84
C LEU A 125 12.03 24.69 3.98
N GLY A 126 12.48 24.73 2.72
CA GLY A 126 11.91 25.59 1.68
C GLY A 126 12.24 25.00 0.32
N TYR A 127 11.21 24.66 -0.44
CA TYR A 127 11.34 24.04 -1.76
C TYR A 127 10.34 24.63 -2.75
N GLN A 128 10.75 24.57 -4.01
CA GLN A 128 9.90 24.83 -5.17
C GLN A 128 9.96 23.62 -6.09
N MET A 129 8.80 23.15 -6.51
CA MET A 129 8.66 21.98 -7.39
C MET A 129 7.76 22.34 -8.55
N THR A 130 8.15 21.91 -9.76
CA THR A 130 7.29 22.00 -10.95
C THR A 130 6.43 20.73 -11.05
N SER A 131 5.14 20.90 -11.27
CA SER A 131 4.17 19.83 -11.36
C SER A 131 3.23 20.02 -12.55
N SER A 132 2.81 18.93 -13.19
CA SER A 132 1.67 18.94 -14.09
C SER A 132 0.36 18.86 -13.29
N ALA A 133 -0.78 19.19 -13.91
CA ALA A 133 -2.09 19.03 -13.27
C ALA A 133 -2.34 17.57 -12.82
N ALA A 134 -1.87 16.59 -13.60
CA ALA A 134 -2.01 15.17 -13.30
C ALA A 134 -1.14 14.71 -12.10
N ASP A 135 0.01 15.37 -11.87
CA ASP A 135 0.97 15.01 -10.82
C ASP A 135 0.78 15.79 -9.52
N MET A 136 -0.16 16.75 -9.47
CA MET A 136 -0.36 17.61 -8.29
C MET A 136 -0.59 16.83 -6.98
N ARG A 137 -1.35 15.74 -7.03
CA ARG A 137 -1.54 14.88 -5.86
C ARG A 137 -0.22 14.26 -5.41
N LYS A 138 0.54 13.70 -6.35
CA LYS A 138 1.87 13.14 -6.07
C LYS A 138 2.81 14.18 -5.48
N THR A 139 2.76 15.42 -6.00
CA THR A 139 3.54 16.55 -5.46
C THR A 139 3.14 16.84 -4.01
N ALA A 140 1.85 16.83 -3.67
CA ALA A 140 1.38 17.01 -2.30
C ALA A 140 1.90 15.89 -1.37
N HIS A 141 1.85 14.62 -1.80
CA HIS A 141 2.40 13.50 -1.05
C HIS A 141 3.93 13.58 -0.86
N ILE A 142 4.67 14.08 -1.87
CA ILE A 142 6.12 14.35 -1.75
C ILE A 142 6.39 15.44 -0.69
N ILE A 143 5.58 16.49 -0.65
CA ILE A 143 5.66 17.53 0.40
C ILE A 143 5.44 16.89 1.77
N SER A 144 4.43 16.03 1.89
CA SER A 144 4.15 15.28 3.13
C SER A 144 5.35 14.44 3.55
N ASP A 145 5.99 13.72 2.62
CA ASP A 145 7.16 12.89 2.86
C ASP A 145 8.34 13.74 3.39
N MET A 146 8.60 14.89 2.76
CA MET A 146 9.68 15.80 3.17
C MET A 146 9.44 16.39 4.56
N ILE A 147 8.21 16.80 4.87
CA ILE A 147 7.85 17.33 6.20
C ILE A 147 7.97 16.22 7.24
N PHE A 148 7.43 15.02 6.95
CA PHE A 148 7.50 13.87 7.83
C PHE A 148 8.94 13.50 8.16
N GLU A 149 9.80 13.38 7.16
CA GLU A 149 11.21 13.04 7.33
C GLU A 149 11.95 14.12 8.16
N LYS A 150 11.69 15.40 7.87
CA LYS A 150 12.32 16.51 8.61
C LYS A 150 11.96 16.53 10.09
N LEU A 151 10.70 16.21 10.41
CA LEU A 151 10.19 16.31 11.79
C LEU A 151 10.39 15.02 12.60
N THR A 152 10.48 13.86 11.93
CA THR A 152 10.56 12.56 12.63
C THR A 152 11.89 11.85 12.45
N GLY A 153 12.73 12.27 11.51
CA GLY A 153 13.96 11.57 11.10
C GLY A 153 13.72 10.26 10.34
N LYS A 154 12.46 9.91 10.05
CA LYS A 154 12.07 8.71 9.30
C LYS A 154 11.63 9.12 7.90
N LYS A 155 11.97 8.31 6.89
CA LYS A 155 11.49 8.57 5.53
C LYS A 155 9.97 8.49 5.46
N GLY A 156 9.34 9.42 4.75
CA GLY A 156 7.92 9.36 4.41
C GLY A 156 7.64 8.27 3.37
N VAL A 157 6.38 7.87 3.26
CA VAL A 157 5.91 6.86 2.30
C VAL A 157 4.58 7.26 1.66
N PHE A 158 4.19 8.53 1.80
CA PHE A 158 2.90 9.02 1.30
C PHE A 158 2.85 9.08 -0.22
N ALA A 159 3.97 9.42 -0.89
CA ALA A 159 4.08 9.42 -2.35
C ALA A 159 4.22 8.02 -2.97
N GLY A 160 4.20 6.95 -2.16
CA GLY A 160 4.16 5.57 -2.60
C GLY A 160 2.81 5.15 -3.19
N ARG A 161 2.71 3.87 -3.55
CA ARG A 161 1.47 3.25 -4.05
C ARG A 161 1.17 1.95 -3.32
N ILE A 162 -0.08 1.52 -3.38
CA ILE A 162 -0.52 0.20 -2.93
C ILE A 162 -1.15 -0.56 -4.10
N ALA A 163 -0.86 -1.85 -4.20
CA ALA A 163 -1.59 -2.77 -5.06
C ALA A 163 -2.54 -3.60 -4.18
N TYR A 164 -3.70 -3.94 -4.71
CA TYR A 164 -4.68 -4.79 -4.02
C TYR A 164 -5.64 -5.44 -5.01
N ILE A 165 -6.33 -6.46 -4.56
CA ILE A 165 -7.35 -7.15 -5.35
C ILE A 165 -8.72 -6.69 -4.91
N THR A 166 -9.56 -6.33 -5.87
CA THR A 166 -11.00 -6.15 -5.65
C THR A 166 -11.76 -7.29 -6.29
N SER A 167 -12.89 -7.69 -5.67
CA SER A 167 -13.83 -8.61 -6.30
C SER A 167 -15.26 -8.12 -6.12
N SER A 168 -16.02 -8.16 -7.20
CA SER A 168 -17.42 -7.73 -7.23
C SER A 168 -18.28 -8.74 -7.97
N LYS A 169 -19.49 -8.96 -7.46
CA LYS A 169 -20.47 -9.84 -8.09
C LYS A 169 -21.14 -9.09 -9.23
N GLN A 170 -21.06 -9.64 -10.44
CA GLN A 170 -21.67 -9.06 -11.65
C GLN A 170 -23.02 -9.70 -12.00
N GLY A 171 -23.34 -10.85 -11.41
CA GLY A 171 -24.59 -11.59 -11.61
C GLY A 171 -24.67 -12.80 -10.69
N PRO A 172 -25.70 -13.65 -10.79
CA PRO A 172 -25.90 -14.79 -9.89
C PRO A 172 -24.72 -15.76 -9.81
N ARG A 173 -23.97 -15.91 -10.90
CA ARG A 173 -22.82 -16.83 -11.03
C ARG A 173 -21.59 -16.18 -11.66
N SER A 174 -21.57 -14.87 -11.84
CA SER A 174 -20.45 -14.14 -12.46
C SER A 174 -19.82 -13.18 -11.48
N TRP A 175 -18.50 -13.17 -11.48
CA TRP A 175 -17.66 -12.31 -10.67
C TRP A 175 -16.72 -11.48 -11.58
N SER A 176 -16.31 -10.36 -11.10
CA SER A 176 -15.18 -9.60 -11.66
C SER A 176 -14.12 -9.45 -10.61
N TYR A 177 -12.92 -9.83 -10.95
CA TYR A 177 -11.71 -9.65 -10.14
C TYR A 177 -10.82 -8.63 -10.82
N GLN A 178 -10.30 -7.70 -10.05
CA GLN A 178 -9.44 -6.65 -10.57
C GLN A 178 -8.20 -6.50 -9.69
N LEU A 179 -7.04 -6.42 -10.33
CA LEU A 179 -5.81 -5.93 -9.71
C LEU A 179 -5.80 -4.41 -9.86
N GLN A 180 -5.82 -3.72 -8.73
CA GLN A 180 -5.80 -2.27 -8.64
C GLN A 180 -4.44 -1.78 -8.13
N VAL A 181 -4.03 -0.60 -8.60
CA VAL A 181 -2.92 0.18 -8.04
C VAL A 181 -3.44 1.57 -7.73
N ALA A 182 -3.25 2.03 -6.52
CA ALA A 182 -3.71 3.34 -6.05
C ALA A 182 -2.60 4.08 -5.28
N ASP A 183 -2.81 5.36 -4.98
CA ASP A 183 -1.99 6.09 -4.00
C ASP A 183 -2.08 5.41 -2.62
N THR A 184 -1.16 5.67 -1.72
CA THR A 184 -1.14 5.03 -0.38
C THR A 184 -2.35 5.37 0.47
N ASP A 185 -3.07 6.44 0.15
CA ASP A 185 -4.35 6.80 0.74
C ASP A 185 -5.54 6.11 0.06
N GLY A 186 -5.30 5.26 -0.95
CA GLY A 186 -6.30 4.50 -1.72
C GLY A 186 -7.00 5.30 -2.79
N MET A 187 -6.67 6.59 -2.96
CA MET A 187 -7.23 7.43 -4.01
C MET A 187 -6.61 7.12 -5.38
N THR A 188 -7.23 7.62 -6.44
CA THR A 188 -6.77 7.46 -7.83
C THR A 188 -6.51 6.00 -8.27
N PRO A 189 -7.41 5.04 -7.95
CA PRO A 189 -7.18 3.65 -8.30
C PRO A 189 -7.13 3.45 -9.82
N GLN A 190 -6.12 2.71 -10.27
CA GLN A 190 -5.94 2.31 -11.66
C GLN A 190 -6.07 0.80 -11.77
N THR A 191 -6.94 0.32 -12.65
CA THR A 191 -7.08 -1.10 -12.93
C THR A 191 -5.93 -1.59 -13.80
N ILE A 192 -5.12 -2.50 -13.28
CA ILE A 192 -3.95 -3.06 -13.96
C ILE A 192 -4.32 -4.34 -14.72
N ALA A 193 -5.20 -5.16 -14.14
CA ALA A 193 -5.71 -6.37 -14.78
C ALA A 193 -7.15 -6.62 -14.34
N THR A 194 -7.95 -7.23 -15.24
CA THR A 194 -9.34 -7.65 -14.99
C THR A 194 -9.53 -9.07 -15.47
N SER A 195 -10.26 -9.89 -14.70
CA SER A 195 -10.63 -11.26 -15.06
C SER A 195 -11.99 -11.62 -14.48
N SER A 196 -12.71 -12.53 -15.16
CA SER A 196 -13.89 -13.22 -14.57
C SER A 196 -13.50 -14.33 -13.60
N GLU A 197 -12.25 -14.77 -13.65
CA GLU A 197 -11.67 -15.78 -12.76
C GLU A 197 -10.75 -15.10 -11.72
N PRO A 198 -10.45 -15.76 -10.59
CA PRO A 198 -9.64 -15.14 -9.53
C PRO A 198 -8.30 -14.57 -9.99
N ILE A 199 -7.99 -13.39 -9.47
CA ILE A 199 -6.65 -12.80 -9.45
C ILE A 199 -6.22 -12.73 -7.99
N MET A 200 -4.95 -13.07 -7.68
CA MET A 200 -4.46 -13.09 -6.31
C MET A 200 -2.94 -12.90 -6.21
N SER A 201 -2.46 -12.71 -4.98
CA SER A 201 -1.04 -12.62 -4.60
C SER A 201 -0.24 -11.60 -5.41
N PRO A 202 -0.68 -10.33 -5.48
CA PRO A 202 0.09 -9.29 -6.13
C PRO A 202 1.39 -9.03 -5.35
N ALA A 203 2.50 -8.91 -6.07
CA ALA A 203 3.81 -8.64 -5.50
C ALA A 203 4.57 -7.64 -6.36
N TRP A 204 4.96 -6.51 -5.75
CA TRP A 204 5.78 -5.49 -6.42
C TRP A 204 7.21 -5.97 -6.61
N SER A 205 7.79 -5.70 -7.78
CA SER A 205 9.23 -5.81 -7.95
C SER A 205 9.94 -4.73 -7.10
N PRO A 206 11.08 -5.04 -6.46
CA PRO A 206 11.83 -4.08 -5.64
C PRO A 206 12.23 -2.79 -6.35
N ASN A 207 12.36 -2.83 -7.69
CA ASN A 207 12.62 -1.65 -8.51
C ASN A 207 11.36 -0.81 -8.85
N GLY A 208 10.17 -1.20 -8.35
CA GLY A 208 8.90 -0.50 -8.54
C GLY A 208 8.32 -0.52 -9.95
N LYS A 209 8.94 -1.23 -10.91
CA LYS A 209 8.56 -1.17 -12.33
C LYS A 209 7.53 -2.22 -12.74
N GLN A 210 7.45 -3.32 -11.99
CA GLN A 210 6.64 -4.49 -12.35
C GLN A 210 5.83 -5.00 -11.16
N ILE A 211 4.73 -5.71 -11.47
CA ILE A 211 3.95 -6.49 -10.50
C ILE A 211 3.87 -7.93 -11.00
N ALA A 212 4.20 -8.89 -10.13
CA ALA A 212 3.87 -10.29 -10.32
C ALA A 212 2.53 -10.60 -9.66
N TYR A 213 1.73 -11.47 -10.25
CA TYR A 213 0.45 -11.91 -9.69
C TYR A 213 0.03 -13.27 -10.25
N VAL A 214 -0.88 -13.93 -9.56
CA VAL A 214 -1.53 -15.17 -10.01
C VAL A 214 -2.84 -14.81 -10.71
N SER A 215 -3.12 -15.42 -11.85
CA SER A 215 -4.41 -15.33 -12.53
C SER A 215 -4.90 -16.72 -12.95
N PHE A 216 -6.22 -16.92 -12.84
CA PHE A 216 -6.91 -18.14 -13.28
C PHE A 216 -7.64 -17.92 -14.61
N GLU A 217 -7.34 -16.88 -15.38
CA GLU A 217 -8.05 -16.49 -16.61
C GLU A 217 -8.15 -17.61 -17.66
N HIS A 218 -7.27 -18.60 -17.63
CA HIS A 218 -7.32 -19.79 -18.48
C HIS A 218 -7.78 -21.05 -17.74
N ARG A 219 -8.52 -20.90 -16.63
CA ARG A 219 -9.03 -21.97 -15.75
C ARG A 219 -7.94 -22.78 -15.04
N ALA A 220 -6.70 -22.41 -15.22
CA ALA A 220 -5.55 -22.94 -14.48
C ALA A 220 -4.76 -21.78 -13.87
N ALA A 221 -4.20 -21.99 -12.70
CA ALA A 221 -3.36 -20.98 -12.05
C ALA A 221 -2.10 -20.76 -12.89
N ALA A 222 -1.85 -19.52 -13.25
CA ALA A 222 -0.60 -19.09 -13.91
C ALA A 222 -0.06 -17.83 -13.24
N ILE A 223 1.27 -17.67 -13.24
CA ILE A 223 1.93 -16.49 -12.72
C ILE A 223 2.29 -15.55 -13.86
N TYR A 224 1.87 -14.31 -13.72
CA TYR A 224 2.14 -13.24 -14.66
C TYR A 224 3.09 -12.21 -14.06
N VAL A 225 3.92 -11.61 -14.89
CA VAL A 225 4.69 -10.39 -14.60
C VAL A 225 4.23 -9.31 -15.57
N GLN A 226 3.80 -8.19 -15.04
CA GLN A 226 3.31 -7.05 -15.83
C GLN A 226 4.15 -5.81 -15.57
N THR A 227 4.58 -5.14 -16.63
CA THR A 227 5.28 -3.86 -16.58
C THR A 227 4.27 -2.72 -16.49
N LEU A 228 4.34 -1.92 -15.44
CA LEU A 228 3.33 -0.91 -15.14
C LEU A 228 3.29 0.23 -16.17
N ALA A 229 4.46 0.69 -16.62
CA ALA A 229 4.54 1.81 -17.56
C ALA A 229 3.93 1.52 -18.94
N THR A 230 3.96 0.27 -19.39
CA THR A 230 3.49 -0.12 -20.73
C THR A 230 2.25 -0.99 -20.71
N GLY A 231 1.88 -1.54 -19.56
CA GLY A 231 0.84 -2.56 -19.45
C GLY A 231 1.23 -3.93 -20.02
N ALA A 232 2.43 -4.06 -20.60
CA ALA A 232 2.90 -5.32 -21.18
C ALA A 232 3.04 -6.39 -20.09
N ARG A 233 2.43 -7.55 -20.31
CA ARG A 233 2.47 -8.67 -19.37
C ARG A 233 2.98 -9.95 -20.05
N SER A 234 3.68 -10.77 -19.29
CA SER A 234 4.15 -12.08 -19.72
C SER A 234 3.77 -13.13 -18.69
N ARG A 235 3.32 -14.29 -19.17
CA ARG A 235 3.12 -15.48 -18.36
C ARG A 235 4.48 -16.11 -18.09
N VAL A 236 4.89 -16.16 -16.83
CA VAL A 236 6.24 -16.61 -16.45
C VAL A 236 6.26 -18.03 -15.90
N ALA A 237 5.14 -18.50 -15.31
CA ALA A 237 4.99 -19.89 -14.84
C ALA A 237 3.55 -20.37 -15.05
N GLU A 238 3.43 -21.57 -15.62
CA GLU A 238 2.18 -22.32 -15.80
C GLU A 238 2.54 -23.81 -15.85
N PHE A 239 2.72 -24.40 -14.67
CA PHE A 239 3.03 -25.81 -14.51
C PHE A 239 1.77 -26.57 -14.10
N LYS A 240 1.81 -27.90 -14.22
CA LYS A 240 0.73 -28.75 -13.71
C LYS A 240 0.56 -28.55 -12.20
N GLY A 241 -0.70 -28.39 -11.76
CA GLY A 241 -1.06 -28.18 -10.37
C GLY A 241 -0.99 -26.74 -9.91
N ILE A 242 -0.54 -26.51 -8.68
CA ILE A 242 -0.47 -25.17 -8.06
C ILE A 242 0.66 -24.36 -8.68
N ASN A 243 0.35 -23.13 -9.04
CA ASN A 243 1.26 -22.05 -9.40
C ASN A 243 0.85 -20.83 -8.59
N GLY A 244 1.60 -20.47 -7.57
CA GLY A 244 1.12 -19.47 -6.60
C GLY A 244 2.20 -18.68 -5.89
N ALA A 245 1.74 -17.71 -5.11
CA ALA A 245 2.50 -16.91 -4.14
C ALA A 245 3.85 -16.40 -4.68
N PRO A 246 3.88 -15.63 -5.79
CA PRO A 246 5.13 -15.09 -6.30
C PRO A 246 5.74 -14.07 -5.32
N ALA A 247 7.05 -14.18 -5.09
CA ALA A 247 7.82 -13.23 -4.30
C ALA A 247 9.12 -12.87 -5.04
N TRP A 248 9.37 -11.60 -5.20
CA TRP A 248 10.54 -11.08 -5.90
C TRP A 248 11.81 -11.18 -5.05
N SER A 249 12.92 -11.59 -5.69
CA SER A 249 14.25 -11.40 -5.11
C SER A 249 14.61 -9.91 -5.02
N PRO A 250 15.43 -9.48 -4.04
CA PRO A 250 15.76 -8.06 -3.85
C PRO A 250 16.39 -7.38 -5.08
N ASP A 251 17.07 -8.15 -5.92
CA ASP A 251 17.68 -7.70 -7.18
C ASP A 251 16.69 -7.59 -8.36
N SER A 252 15.40 -7.92 -8.14
CA SER A 252 14.35 -7.92 -9.17
C SER A 252 14.59 -8.89 -10.36
N THR A 253 15.47 -9.88 -10.24
CA THR A 253 15.83 -10.79 -11.34
C THR A 253 15.19 -12.17 -11.24
N ARG A 254 14.72 -12.56 -10.05
CA ARG A 254 14.16 -13.87 -9.75
C ARG A 254 12.84 -13.78 -9.03
N LEU A 255 12.04 -14.84 -9.15
CA LEU A 255 10.82 -15.05 -8.34
C LEU A 255 10.94 -16.34 -7.55
N ALA A 256 10.69 -16.30 -6.25
CA ALA A 256 10.33 -17.46 -5.49
C ALA A 256 8.83 -17.76 -5.70
N LEU A 257 8.48 -19.02 -5.90
CA LEU A 257 7.15 -19.48 -6.30
C LEU A 257 6.76 -20.71 -5.49
N THR A 258 5.45 -20.88 -5.29
CA THR A 258 4.89 -22.16 -4.83
C THR A 258 4.44 -22.98 -6.02
N LEU A 259 5.03 -24.14 -6.26
CA LEU A 259 4.65 -25.04 -7.36
C LEU A 259 4.43 -26.46 -6.83
N SER A 260 3.40 -27.16 -7.36
CA SER A 260 3.14 -28.58 -7.03
C SER A 260 3.38 -29.54 -8.20
N LYS A 261 4.18 -29.11 -9.16
CA LYS A 261 4.42 -29.86 -10.41
C LYS A 261 5.10 -31.22 -10.20
N ASP A 262 5.84 -31.40 -9.11
CA ASP A 262 6.59 -32.61 -8.77
C ASP A 262 5.99 -33.35 -7.57
N GLY A 263 4.71 -33.08 -7.21
CA GLY A 263 3.97 -33.73 -6.11
C GLY A 263 3.35 -32.74 -5.15
N SER A 264 3.82 -32.69 -3.89
CA SER A 264 3.41 -31.69 -2.91
C SER A 264 3.82 -30.28 -3.33
N PRO A 265 3.12 -29.23 -2.86
CA PRO A 265 3.57 -27.86 -3.06
C PRO A 265 4.92 -27.61 -2.38
N ASP A 266 5.88 -27.13 -3.14
CA ASP A 266 7.22 -26.75 -2.68
C ASP A 266 7.61 -25.38 -3.20
N ILE A 267 8.68 -24.83 -2.62
CA ILE A 267 9.26 -23.56 -3.02
C ILE A 267 10.25 -23.77 -4.16
N TYR A 268 10.09 -22.99 -5.22
CA TYR A 268 10.98 -22.92 -6.38
C TYR A 268 11.46 -21.51 -6.59
N VAL A 269 12.64 -21.35 -7.17
CA VAL A 269 13.17 -20.06 -7.65
C VAL A 269 13.27 -20.10 -9.17
N LEU A 270 12.59 -19.15 -9.82
CA LEU A 270 12.59 -18.93 -11.25
C LEU A 270 13.47 -17.73 -11.59
N ASN A 271 14.49 -17.91 -12.42
CA ASN A 271 15.22 -16.80 -13.04
C ASN A 271 14.41 -16.26 -14.23
N LEU A 272 14.09 -14.98 -14.23
CA LEU A 272 13.20 -14.39 -15.22
C LEU A 272 13.87 -14.23 -16.60
N ALA A 273 15.17 -14.03 -16.66
CA ALA A 273 15.92 -13.87 -17.91
C ALA A 273 16.19 -15.22 -18.59
N THR A 274 16.73 -16.19 -17.84
CA THR A 274 17.13 -17.50 -18.38
C THR A 274 16.02 -18.52 -18.37
N ARG A 275 14.92 -18.29 -17.63
CA ARG A 275 13.83 -19.24 -17.37
C ARG A 275 14.27 -20.49 -16.59
N ALA A 276 15.49 -20.50 -16.06
CA ALA A 276 15.96 -21.59 -15.19
C ALA A 276 15.11 -21.64 -13.91
N LEU A 277 14.64 -22.86 -13.58
CA LEU A 277 13.81 -23.15 -12.43
C LEU A 277 14.57 -24.09 -11.49
N THR A 278 14.76 -23.67 -10.24
CA THR A 278 15.45 -24.44 -9.20
C THR A 278 14.47 -24.77 -8.07
N ARG A 279 14.35 -26.04 -7.69
CA ARG A 279 13.57 -26.48 -6.51
C ARG A 279 14.38 -26.19 -5.26
N ILE A 280 13.81 -25.44 -4.31
CA ILE A 280 14.47 -25.00 -3.07
C ILE A 280 14.11 -25.91 -1.90
N THR A 281 12.84 -26.32 -1.80
CA THR A 281 12.38 -27.29 -0.80
C THR A 281 11.90 -28.56 -1.46
N ASN A 282 11.98 -29.68 -0.72
CA ASN A 282 11.55 -31.00 -1.17
C ASN A 282 10.94 -31.76 0.02
N SER A 283 9.66 -31.52 0.26
CA SER A 283 8.92 -32.06 1.41
C SER A 283 7.63 -32.76 0.96
N SER A 284 7.17 -33.74 1.74
CA SER A 284 5.82 -34.29 1.58
C SER A 284 4.74 -33.36 2.17
N ALA A 285 5.13 -32.41 2.98
CA ALA A 285 4.24 -31.38 3.52
C ALA A 285 4.04 -30.26 2.49
N ILE A 286 3.03 -29.39 2.74
CA ILE A 286 2.80 -28.19 1.94
C ILE A 286 3.80 -27.12 2.37
N ASP A 287 4.66 -26.70 1.45
CA ASP A 287 5.53 -25.53 1.56
C ASP A 287 5.02 -24.45 0.61
N THR A 288 4.66 -23.26 1.14
CA THR A 288 3.98 -22.20 0.39
C THR A 288 4.34 -20.80 0.89
N GLU A 289 3.89 -19.78 0.15
CA GLU A 289 4.00 -18.36 0.53
C GLU A 289 5.43 -17.93 0.86
N PRO A 290 6.37 -18.09 -0.10
CA PRO A 290 7.75 -17.70 0.11
C PRO A 290 7.89 -16.17 0.20
N THR A 291 8.87 -15.71 0.99
CA THR A 291 9.35 -14.33 1.00
C THR A 291 10.87 -14.30 1.11
N TRP A 292 11.52 -13.42 0.39
CA TRP A 292 12.97 -13.25 0.43
C TRP A 292 13.41 -12.40 1.62
N SER A 293 14.52 -12.75 2.23
CA SER A 293 15.23 -11.84 3.12
C SER A 293 15.77 -10.64 2.31
N PRO A 294 15.86 -9.42 2.90
CA PRO A 294 16.30 -8.23 2.18
C PRO A 294 17.72 -8.32 1.58
N ASP A 295 18.57 -9.17 2.15
CA ASP A 295 19.92 -9.46 1.64
C ASP A 295 19.96 -10.50 0.50
N GLY A 296 18.80 -11.14 0.19
CA GLY A 296 18.66 -12.15 -0.86
C GLY A 296 19.29 -13.51 -0.53
N ASN A 297 19.79 -13.73 0.67
CA ASN A 297 20.48 -14.94 1.06
C ASN A 297 19.52 -16.05 1.50
N ASN A 298 18.35 -15.69 2.02
CA ASN A 298 17.40 -16.64 2.59
C ASN A 298 15.99 -16.43 2.03
N ILE A 299 15.19 -17.50 2.10
CA ILE A 299 13.76 -17.51 1.82
C ILE A 299 13.06 -18.03 3.08
N VAL A 300 12.08 -17.25 3.58
CA VAL A 300 11.15 -17.72 4.61
C VAL A 300 9.87 -18.17 3.92
N PHE A 301 9.27 -19.24 4.40
CA PHE A 301 8.07 -19.84 3.82
C PHE A 301 7.18 -20.45 4.90
N THR A 302 5.92 -20.65 4.58
CA THR A 302 4.94 -21.36 5.40
C THR A 302 5.05 -22.86 5.13
N SER A 303 5.17 -23.68 6.17
CA SER A 303 5.25 -25.14 6.05
C SER A 303 4.32 -25.84 7.03
N GLY A 304 3.64 -26.90 6.53
CA GLY A 304 2.80 -27.81 7.32
C GLY A 304 3.56 -28.97 7.95
N ARG A 305 4.89 -29.08 7.80
CA ARG A 305 5.69 -30.25 8.24
C ARG A 305 5.67 -30.49 9.73
N GLY A 306 5.36 -29.48 10.55
CA GLY A 306 5.18 -29.62 12.01
C GLY A 306 3.74 -29.94 12.43
N GLY A 307 2.85 -30.34 11.51
CA GLY A 307 1.46 -30.67 11.76
C GLY A 307 0.52 -29.46 11.56
N LYS A 308 0.87 -28.28 12.06
CA LYS A 308 0.17 -27.01 11.83
C LYS A 308 1.09 -26.05 11.07
N PRO A 309 0.55 -25.09 10.28
CA PRO A 309 1.35 -24.12 9.54
C PRO A 309 2.27 -23.31 10.44
N GLN A 310 3.56 -23.32 10.13
CA GLN A 310 4.61 -22.56 10.81
C GLN A 310 5.58 -21.98 9.80
N LEU A 311 6.33 -20.96 10.20
CA LEU A 311 7.35 -20.34 9.36
C LEU A 311 8.67 -21.11 9.48
N TYR A 312 9.26 -21.36 8.33
CA TYR A 312 10.58 -21.97 8.16
C TYR A 312 11.45 -21.07 7.28
N MET A 313 12.75 -21.19 7.43
CA MET A 313 13.74 -20.46 6.64
C MET A 313 14.72 -21.46 6.02
N VAL A 314 15.11 -21.19 4.79
CA VAL A 314 16.10 -21.94 4.01
C VAL A 314 17.00 -20.97 3.26
N SER A 315 18.24 -21.36 2.94
CA SER A 315 19.09 -20.61 2.02
C SER A 315 18.39 -20.47 0.65
N SER A 316 18.54 -19.33 -0.01
CA SER A 316 18.03 -19.11 -1.38
C SER A 316 18.63 -20.07 -2.42
N GLN A 317 19.65 -20.83 -2.06
CA GLN A 317 20.25 -21.89 -2.86
C GLN A 317 19.76 -23.29 -2.47
N GLY A 318 18.83 -23.39 -1.52
CA GLY A 318 18.38 -24.65 -0.93
C GLY A 318 19.27 -25.11 0.24
N GLY A 319 18.99 -26.29 0.76
CA GLY A 319 19.74 -26.89 1.88
C GLY A 319 18.85 -27.14 3.08
N ASN A 320 19.41 -27.06 4.30
CA ASN A 320 18.70 -27.38 5.53
C ASN A 320 17.71 -26.29 5.92
N GLU A 321 16.46 -26.65 6.13
CA GLU A 321 15.40 -25.75 6.57
C GLU A 321 15.38 -25.63 8.10
N GLN A 322 15.23 -24.41 8.58
CA GLN A 322 15.14 -24.11 10.01
C GLN A 322 13.75 -23.56 10.36
N ARG A 323 13.11 -24.14 11.38
CA ARG A 323 11.86 -23.61 11.91
C ARG A 323 12.11 -22.29 12.64
N LEU A 324 11.29 -21.28 12.35
CA LEU A 324 11.38 -19.93 12.95
C LEU A 324 10.36 -19.71 14.07
N THR A 325 9.15 -20.26 13.93
CA THR A 325 8.04 -19.99 14.84
C THR A 325 7.66 -21.22 15.65
N PHE A 326 7.46 -21.03 16.97
CA PHE A 326 7.15 -22.09 17.94
C PHE A 326 5.92 -21.76 18.79
N THR A 327 5.47 -20.50 18.75
CA THR A 327 4.34 -20.00 19.53
C THR A 327 3.12 -19.82 18.61
N GLY A 328 1.93 -20.15 19.13
CA GLY A 328 0.68 -20.13 18.37
C GLY A 328 0.48 -21.37 17.52
N ASP A 329 -0.77 -21.60 17.13
CA ASP A 329 -1.18 -22.75 16.34
C ASP A 329 -0.98 -22.55 14.83
N TYR A 330 -0.86 -21.30 14.39
CA TYR A 330 -0.79 -20.93 12.98
C TYR A 330 0.13 -19.73 12.82
N ASN A 331 1.15 -19.87 11.98
CA ASN A 331 2.01 -18.77 11.55
C ASN A 331 2.27 -18.92 10.05
N ALA A 332 1.82 -17.95 9.25
CA ALA A 332 1.84 -18.03 7.78
C ALA A 332 1.99 -16.67 7.12
N ARG A 333 2.25 -16.65 5.81
CA ARG A 333 2.32 -15.45 4.97
C ARG A 333 3.27 -14.39 5.52
N ALA A 334 4.53 -14.78 5.65
CA ALA A 334 5.56 -13.91 6.19
C ALA A 334 5.92 -12.78 5.22
N ALA A 335 6.24 -11.60 5.78
CA ALA A 335 6.82 -10.48 5.06
C ALA A 335 7.93 -9.85 5.90
N PHE A 336 9.13 -9.67 5.33
CA PHE A 336 10.23 -8.98 6.02
C PHE A 336 10.03 -7.47 6.08
N SER A 337 10.48 -6.85 7.17
CA SER A 337 10.74 -5.42 7.18
C SER A 337 11.90 -5.09 6.23
N PRO A 338 11.96 -3.88 5.65
CA PRO A 338 13.03 -3.51 4.70
C PRO A 338 14.45 -3.64 5.24
N ASP A 339 14.63 -3.46 6.56
CA ASP A 339 15.92 -3.60 7.26
C ASP A 339 16.21 -5.03 7.73
N GLY A 340 15.28 -5.97 7.52
CA GLY A 340 15.41 -7.37 7.90
C GLY A 340 15.29 -7.67 9.39
N LYS A 341 15.02 -6.67 10.23
CA LYS A 341 14.95 -6.86 11.69
C LYS A 341 13.66 -7.50 12.16
N TYR A 342 12.58 -7.34 11.40
CA TYR A 342 11.25 -7.81 11.74
C TYR A 342 10.67 -8.68 10.64
N LEU A 343 9.79 -9.60 11.04
CA LEU A 343 9.02 -10.45 10.16
C LEU A 343 7.54 -10.37 10.55
N ALA A 344 6.73 -9.71 9.72
CA ALA A 344 5.28 -9.72 9.87
C ALA A 344 4.72 -11.06 9.40
N MET A 345 3.63 -11.52 10.02
CA MET A 345 2.97 -12.77 9.67
C MET A 345 1.49 -12.75 10.07
N VAL A 346 0.72 -13.63 9.50
CA VAL A 346 -0.57 -14.04 10.07
C VAL A 346 -0.29 -14.97 11.23
N HIS A 347 -0.62 -14.54 12.45
CA HIS A 347 -0.46 -15.30 13.70
C HIS A 347 -1.83 -15.75 14.19
N GLY A 348 -2.02 -17.06 14.33
CA GLY A 348 -3.27 -17.66 14.75
C GLY A 348 -3.16 -18.38 16.09
N ASN A 349 -4.25 -18.25 16.87
CA ASN A 349 -4.48 -19.06 18.06
C ASN A 349 -5.98 -19.41 18.11
N GLY A 350 -6.31 -20.68 17.94
CA GLY A 350 -7.69 -21.12 17.74
C GLY A 350 -8.26 -20.61 16.40
N ASN A 351 -9.40 -19.90 16.44
CA ASN A 351 -10.08 -19.40 15.24
C ASN A 351 -9.78 -17.91 14.94
N ASN A 352 -8.85 -17.30 15.66
CA ASN A 352 -8.48 -15.90 15.47
C ASN A 352 -7.17 -15.80 14.69
N TYR A 353 -7.20 -15.10 13.57
CA TYR A 353 -6.05 -14.80 12.73
C TYR A 353 -5.76 -13.32 12.82
N ARG A 354 -4.57 -12.96 13.29
CA ARG A 354 -4.14 -11.59 13.58
C ARG A 354 -2.80 -11.30 12.94
N ILE A 355 -2.47 -10.04 12.80
CA ILE A 355 -1.14 -9.67 12.38
C ILE A 355 -0.21 -9.68 13.59
N GLY A 356 0.82 -10.52 13.51
CA GLY A 356 1.93 -10.56 14.45
C GLY A 356 3.22 -10.10 13.78
N VAL A 357 4.12 -9.52 14.57
CA VAL A 357 5.47 -9.14 14.13
C VAL A 357 6.48 -9.82 15.05
N MET A 358 7.37 -10.59 14.45
CA MET A 358 8.48 -11.25 15.14
C MET A 358 9.74 -10.40 15.01
N ASP A 359 10.41 -10.15 16.12
CA ASP A 359 11.77 -9.63 16.14
C ASP A 359 12.74 -10.77 15.76
N MET A 360 13.54 -10.56 14.72
CA MET A 360 14.40 -11.62 14.16
C MET A 360 15.56 -11.99 15.06
N ALA A 361 16.00 -11.12 15.95
CA ALA A 361 17.08 -11.38 16.89
C ALA A 361 16.60 -12.17 18.12
N SER A 362 15.53 -11.72 18.76
CA SER A 362 14.98 -12.32 19.99
C SER A 362 13.99 -13.46 19.75
N ARG A 363 13.41 -13.54 18.53
CA ARG A 363 12.31 -14.44 18.15
C ARG A 363 10.99 -14.16 18.88
N ALA A 364 10.89 -13.07 19.63
CA ALA A 364 9.66 -12.67 20.28
C ALA A 364 8.62 -12.20 19.25
N ILE A 365 7.38 -12.68 19.41
CA ILE A 365 6.24 -12.29 18.56
C ILE A 365 5.37 -11.29 19.34
N ASN A 366 5.16 -10.13 18.77
CA ASN A 366 4.21 -9.13 19.25
C ASN A 366 2.97 -9.15 18.33
N VAL A 367 1.78 -9.34 18.92
CA VAL A 367 0.51 -9.35 18.19
C VAL A 367 -0.01 -7.91 18.09
N LEU A 368 -0.13 -7.38 16.88
CA LEU A 368 -0.43 -5.97 16.63
C LEU A 368 -1.93 -5.68 16.49
N THR A 369 -2.73 -6.68 16.10
CA THR A 369 -4.15 -6.48 15.79
C THR A 369 -5.05 -7.34 16.65
N SER A 370 -6.33 -6.95 16.73
CA SER A 370 -7.36 -7.65 17.51
C SER A 370 -8.49 -8.24 16.65
N GLY A 371 -8.40 -8.07 15.32
CA GLY A 371 -9.38 -8.59 14.37
C GLY A 371 -9.45 -10.12 14.37
N PRO A 372 -10.62 -10.70 14.01
CA PRO A 372 -10.77 -12.16 13.97
C PRO A 372 -10.15 -12.78 12.71
N THR A 373 -9.99 -12.02 11.62
CA THR A 373 -9.58 -12.51 10.30
C THR A 373 -8.72 -11.48 9.58
N ASP A 374 -7.55 -11.19 10.14
CA ASP A 374 -6.56 -10.32 9.50
C ASP A 374 -5.59 -11.16 8.68
N GLU A 375 -5.31 -10.74 7.44
CA GLU A 375 -4.52 -11.53 6.49
C GLU A 375 -3.60 -10.65 5.62
N SER A 376 -2.64 -11.31 4.95
CA SER A 376 -1.78 -10.72 3.92
C SER A 376 -1.00 -9.49 4.40
N PRO A 377 -0.21 -9.62 5.49
CA PRO A 377 0.62 -8.51 5.98
C PRO A 377 1.71 -8.13 4.97
N ASN A 378 1.94 -6.83 4.82
CA ASN A 378 3.00 -6.29 3.98
C ASN A 378 3.57 -5.03 4.63
N PHE A 379 4.89 -4.95 4.80
CA PHE A 379 5.53 -3.78 5.40
C PHE A 379 5.47 -2.56 4.51
N ALA A 380 5.26 -1.40 5.12
CA ALA A 380 5.58 -0.12 4.49
C ALA A 380 7.08 -0.06 4.16
N PRO A 381 7.49 0.58 3.04
CA PRO A 381 8.89 0.57 2.61
C PRO A 381 9.85 1.31 3.55
N ASN A 382 9.35 2.09 4.52
CA ASN A 382 10.14 2.67 5.61
C ASN A 382 10.14 1.82 6.89
N GLY A 383 9.47 0.67 6.90
CA GLY A 383 9.42 -0.26 8.02
C GLY A 383 8.58 0.18 9.23
N THR A 384 7.83 1.29 9.14
CA THR A 384 7.12 1.85 10.31
C THR A 384 5.73 1.26 10.51
N MET A 385 5.13 0.69 9.46
CA MET A 385 3.77 0.17 9.47
C MET A 385 3.66 -1.16 8.73
N VAL A 386 2.62 -1.92 9.03
CA VAL A 386 2.21 -3.13 8.32
C VAL A 386 0.81 -2.90 7.75
N LEU A 387 0.70 -2.97 6.42
CA LEU A 387 -0.56 -2.99 5.67
C LEU A 387 -1.10 -4.41 5.64
N TYR A 388 -2.40 -4.60 5.80
CA TYR A 388 -3.05 -5.91 5.81
C TYR A 388 -4.50 -5.82 5.35
N ALA A 389 -5.09 -6.96 4.98
CA ALA A 389 -6.52 -7.07 4.73
C ALA A 389 -7.24 -7.58 5.98
N SER A 390 -8.45 -7.10 6.21
CA SER A 390 -9.32 -7.53 7.31
C SER A 390 -10.76 -7.66 6.86
N ARG A 391 -11.58 -8.38 7.63
CA ARG A 391 -13.00 -8.56 7.35
C ARG A 391 -13.84 -8.21 8.57
N GLN A 392 -14.91 -7.46 8.33
CA GLN A 392 -15.89 -7.11 9.35
C GLN A 392 -17.29 -7.12 8.74
N GLY A 393 -18.23 -7.87 9.34
CA GLY A 393 -19.60 -7.95 8.82
C GLY A 393 -19.72 -8.49 7.39
N GLY A 394 -18.80 -9.36 6.98
CA GLY A 394 -18.77 -9.93 5.63
C GLY A 394 -18.14 -9.02 4.55
N LYS A 395 -17.71 -7.81 4.91
CA LYS A 395 -17.02 -6.89 3.99
C LYS A 395 -15.52 -6.89 4.25
N GLY A 396 -14.72 -6.99 3.17
CA GLY A 396 -13.27 -6.84 3.21
C GLY A 396 -12.88 -5.37 3.16
N PHE A 397 -11.83 -4.99 3.89
CA PHE A 397 -11.22 -3.67 3.86
C PHE A 397 -9.71 -3.79 4.10
N LEU A 398 -8.97 -2.76 3.73
CA LEU A 398 -7.54 -2.68 4.04
C LEU A 398 -7.33 -1.89 5.32
N SER A 399 -6.31 -2.27 6.07
CA SER A 399 -5.86 -1.55 7.25
C SER A 399 -4.36 -1.50 7.32
N ALA A 400 -3.82 -0.51 8.00
CA ALA A 400 -2.41 -0.45 8.35
C ALA A 400 -2.26 -0.25 9.85
N VAL A 401 -1.27 -0.90 10.45
CA VAL A 401 -0.96 -0.80 11.88
C VAL A 401 0.52 -0.47 12.07
N SER A 402 0.84 0.41 13.02
CA SER A 402 2.23 0.69 13.38
C SER A 402 2.89 -0.54 14.01
N ILE A 403 4.22 -0.68 13.85
CA ILE A 403 4.97 -1.85 14.36
C ILE A 403 4.94 -1.97 15.88
N ASP A 404 4.60 -0.90 16.60
CA ASP A 404 4.38 -0.90 18.06
C ASP A 404 2.91 -1.15 18.44
N GLY A 405 2.01 -1.30 17.47
CA GLY A 405 0.58 -1.57 17.66
C GLY A 405 -0.26 -0.39 18.15
N LYS A 406 0.34 0.80 18.35
CA LYS A 406 -0.34 1.95 18.98
C LYS A 406 -1.24 2.72 18.03
N MET A 407 -1.00 2.65 16.74
CA MET A 407 -1.77 3.34 15.72
C MET A 407 -2.31 2.38 14.68
N GLN A 408 -3.57 2.52 14.33
CA GLN A 408 -4.22 1.75 13.29
C GLN A 408 -4.95 2.71 12.33
N GLN A 409 -4.83 2.44 11.03
CA GLN A 409 -5.58 3.10 9.97
C GLN A 409 -6.50 2.08 9.30
N LYS A 410 -7.72 2.50 8.96
CA LYS A 410 -8.66 1.71 8.19
C LYS A 410 -8.97 2.43 6.89
N LEU A 411 -8.70 1.76 5.76
CA LEU A 411 -9.03 2.24 4.43
C LEU A 411 -10.34 1.56 3.99
N VAL A 412 -11.42 2.32 3.93
CA VAL A 412 -12.75 1.81 3.60
C VAL A 412 -13.02 2.09 2.12
N PHE A 413 -13.22 1.04 1.34
CA PHE A 413 -13.58 1.12 -0.08
C PHE A 413 -15.09 0.99 -0.26
N ASN A 414 -15.69 1.85 -1.09
CA ASN A 414 -17.14 1.91 -1.24
C ASN A 414 -17.76 0.77 -2.06
N SER A 415 -16.96 -0.05 -2.77
CA SER A 415 -17.46 -1.12 -3.62
C SER A 415 -16.61 -2.37 -3.58
N GLY A 416 -17.28 -3.54 -3.49
CA GLY A 416 -16.66 -4.85 -3.58
C GLY A 416 -15.95 -5.32 -2.30
N GLU A 417 -15.39 -6.53 -2.36
CA GLU A 417 -14.42 -7.02 -1.38
C GLU A 417 -13.01 -6.58 -1.79
N VAL A 418 -12.22 -6.16 -0.82
CA VAL A 418 -10.83 -5.76 -1.01
C VAL A 418 -9.94 -6.69 -0.19
N ARG A 419 -8.83 -7.16 -0.80
CA ARG A 419 -7.93 -8.14 -0.17
C ARG A 419 -6.52 -8.08 -0.76
N GLU A 420 -5.61 -8.81 -0.12
CA GLU A 420 -4.22 -9.06 -0.57
C GLU A 420 -3.47 -7.77 -0.95
N PRO A 421 -3.32 -6.84 0.00
CA PRO A 421 -2.60 -5.60 -0.29
C PRO A 421 -1.09 -5.85 -0.38
N ALA A 422 -0.44 -5.05 -1.23
CA ALA A 422 1.00 -4.99 -1.33
C ALA A 422 1.45 -3.54 -1.45
N TRP A 423 2.34 -3.09 -0.58
CA TRP A 423 2.92 -1.76 -0.64
C TRP A 423 4.01 -1.70 -1.70
N SER A 424 4.06 -0.62 -2.49
CA SER A 424 5.15 -0.42 -3.43
C SER A 424 6.48 -0.19 -2.68
N PRO A 425 7.63 -0.49 -3.29
CA PRO A 425 8.92 -0.04 -2.76
C PRO A 425 8.97 1.49 -2.71
N MET A 426 10.00 2.06 -2.08
CA MET A 426 10.27 3.50 -2.13
C MET A 426 10.30 3.98 -3.58
N PRO A 427 9.72 5.15 -3.88
CA PRO A 427 9.71 5.74 -5.22
C PRO A 427 11.10 6.13 -5.70
#